data_488804f7fa50ccf71d07425da8671683
#
_entry.id   488804f7fa50ccf71d07425da8671683
#
_cell.length_a   1.000
_cell.length_b   1.000
_cell.length_c   1.000
_cell.angle_alpha   90.00
_cell.angle_beta   90.00
_cell.angle_gamma   90.00
#
_symmetry.space_group_name_H-M   'P 1'
#
loop_
_entity.id
_entity.type
_entity.pdbx_description
1 polymer ?
#
loop_
_entity_poly.entity_id
_entity_poly.type
_entity_poly.pdbx_seq_one_letter_code
_entity_poly.pdbx_strand_id
1 'polypeptide(L)'
;LVTSDNGPEVSTVLNMRRNHGHDGARPWRGLKRDNWEGGHRVPLLARWPGKIQPGATSDQTMCLTDLMATCAAAAEVALPADAAEDSFNMLPVLLGTQQGPVREFTLHQTISLALAIRQGDWKYLDHKGSGGNNYQKNKRLAPLAVAETVPNAPGQLYNLKRDPGETTNLYAQHPEIV
;
A
#
# COMPACT_ATOMS: atom_id res chain seq x y z
N LEU A 1 -2.33 -7.89 17.14
CA LEU A 1 -2.05 -7.44 15.79
C LEU A 1 -0.57 -7.60 15.48
N VAL A 2 -0.22 -8.02 14.26
CA VAL A 2 1.14 -8.04 13.72
C VAL A 2 1.11 -7.37 12.36
N THR A 3 1.96 -6.38 12.16
CA THR A 3 2.10 -5.63 10.90
C THR A 3 3.51 -5.06 10.79
N SER A 4 3.80 -4.35 9.71
CA SER A 4 5.01 -3.56 9.51
C SER A 4 4.61 -2.10 9.22
N ASP A 5 5.50 -1.17 9.46
CA ASP A 5 5.28 0.28 9.25
C ASP A 5 5.37 0.68 7.77
N ASN A 6 6.15 -0.06 6.98
CA ASN A 6 6.39 0.19 5.56
C ASN A 6 6.86 -1.06 4.84
N GLY A 7 6.97 -0.97 3.53
CA GLY A 7 7.55 -2.02 2.71
C GLY A 7 9.02 -2.30 3.02
N PRO A 8 9.60 -3.37 2.45
CA PRO A 8 10.93 -3.86 2.84
C PRO A 8 12.05 -2.89 2.43
N GLU A 9 13.07 -2.79 3.29
CA GLU A 9 14.27 -1.98 3.05
C GLU A 9 15.13 -2.57 1.91
N VAL A 10 15.72 -1.69 1.10
CA VAL A 10 16.53 -2.05 -0.07
C VAL A 10 17.61 -3.09 0.24
N SER A 11 18.39 -2.84 1.31
CA SER A 11 19.47 -3.76 1.69
C SER A 11 18.96 -5.13 2.10
N THR A 12 17.84 -5.18 2.79
CA THR A 12 17.21 -6.43 3.23
C THR A 12 16.73 -7.25 2.03
N VAL A 13 15.99 -6.64 1.10
CA VAL A 13 15.52 -7.35 -0.10
C VAL A 13 16.66 -7.89 -0.93
N LEU A 14 17.69 -7.08 -1.20
CA LEU A 14 18.83 -7.52 -2.00
C LEU A 14 19.61 -8.65 -1.34
N ASN A 15 19.77 -8.62 -0.02
CA ASN A 15 20.43 -9.69 0.73
C ASN A 15 19.59 -10.97 0.76
N MET A 16 18.28 -10.86 0.99
CA MET A 16 17.37 -12.00 1.00
C MET A 16 17.29 -12.68 -0.37
N ARG A 17 17.22 -11.89 -1.46
CA ARG A 17 17.28 -12.43 -2.82
C ARG A 17 18.57 -13.22 -3.07
N ARG A 18 19.73 -12.61 -2.72
CA ARG A 18 21.04 -13.21 -2.97
C ARG A 18 21.28 -14.46 -2.14
N ASN A 19 20.92 -14.45 -0.86
CA ASN A 19 21.27 -15.49 0.09
C ASN A 19 20.23 -16.60 0.19
N HIS A 20 18.95 -16.29 -0.13
CA HIS A 20 17.84 -17.20 0.14
C HIS A 20 16.86 -17.32 -1.04
N GLY A 21 17.09 -16.63 -2.16
CA GLY A 21 16.15 -16.59 -3.30
C GLY A 21 14.79 -15.97 -2.95
N HIS A 22 14.68 -15.30 -1.79
CA HIS A 22 13.43 -14.73 -1.30
C HIS A 22 13.33 -13.25 -1.62
N ASP A 23 12.13 -12.82 -2.06
CA ASP A 23 11.81 -11.45 -2.36
C ASP A 23 10.58 -10.99 -1.56
N GLY A 24 10.82 -10.18 -0.55
CA GLY A 24 9.77 -9.70 0.35
C GLY A 24 8.84 -8.65 -0.27
N ALA A 25 9.14 -8.12 -1.46
CA ALA A 25 8.28 -7.15 -2.14
C ALA A 25 7.41 -7.79 -3.24
N ARG A 26 7.83 -8.88 -3.86
CA ARG A 26 7.08 -9.49 -4.97
C ARG A 26 5.70 -10.00 -4.55
N PRO A 27 4.70 -9.89 -5.44
CA PRO A 27 4.76 -9.43 -6.85
C PRO A 27 4.76 -7.90 -7.02
N TRP A 28 4.70 -7.13 -5.94
CA TRP A 28 4.56 -5.68 -5.99
C TRP A 28 5.85 -4.97 -6.38
N ARG A 29 5.68 -3.91 -7.18
CA ARG A 29 6.77 -3.01 -7.57
C ARG A 29 7.15 -2.09 -6.42
N GLY A 30 8.43 -1.72 -6.34
CA GLY A 30 8.93 -0.77 -5.36
C GLY A 30 9.39 -1.40 -4.05
N LEU A 31 9.96 -0.57 -3.21
CA LEU A 31 10.51 -0.90 -1.90
C LEU A 31 10.23 0.26 -0.95
N LYS A 32 10.54 0.13 0.33
CA LYS A 32 10.48 1.23 1.31
C LYS A 32 10.87 2.56 0.67
N ARG A 33 10.10 3.60 0.87
CA ARG A 33 10.15 4.99 0.33
C ARG A 33 9.41 5.21 -0.97
N ASP A 34 9.01 4.17 -1.70
CA ASP A 34 8.33 4.30 -2.98
C ASP A 34 6.81 4.41 -2.82
N ASN A 35 6.16 5.14 -3.72
CA ASN A 35 4.71 5.18 -3.84
C ASN A 35 4.13 3.96 -4.58
N TRP A 36 4.96 3.13 -5.22
CA TRP A 36 4.51 1.84 -5.72
C TRP A 36 4.16 0.88 -4.58
N GLU A 37 3.29 -0.08 -4.84
CA GLU A 37 2.70 -0.96 -3.81
C GLU A 37 3.74 -1.60 -2.87
N GLY A 38 4.89 -2.04 -3.39
CA GLY A 38 5.96 -2.63 -2.57
C GLY A 38 6.57 -1.69 -1.54
N GLY A 39 6.36 -0.38 -1.67
CA GLY A 39 6.86 0.61 -0.71
C GLY A 39 6.04 0.74 0.56
N HIS A 40 4.75 0.42 0.49
CA HIS A 40 3.81 0.66 1.61
C HIS A 40 2.81 -0.46 1.85
N ARG A 41 2.69 -1.44 0.96
CA ARG A 41 1.83 -2.61 1.18
C ARG A 41 2.49 -3.55 2.19
N VAL A 42 1.87 -3.69 3.35
CA VAL A 42 2.40 -4.45 4.48
C VAL A 42 1.45 -5.59 4.87
N PRO A 43 1.95 -6.68 5.48
CA PRO A 43 1.08 -7.69 6.04
C PRO A 43 0.30 -7.11 7.24
N LEU A 44 -0.94 -7.56 7.42
CA LEU A 44 -1.71 -7.34 8.63
C LEU A 44 -2.30 -8.67 9.09
N LEU A 45 -1.90 -9.10 10.27
CA LEU A 45 -2.39 -10.32 10.91
C LEU A 45 -3.08 -9.96 12.22
N ALA A 46 -4.30 -10.40 12.40
CA ALA A 46 -5.07 -10.17 13.61
C ALA A 46 -5.43 -11.50 14.27
N ARG A 47 -5.26 -11.59 15.60
CA ARG A 47 -5.69 -12.72 16.39
C ARG A 47 -6.42 -12.22 17.63
N TRP A 48 -7.66 -12.66 17.79
CA TRP A 48 -8.48 -12.38 18.98
C TRP A 48 -9.39 -13.60 19.25
N PRO A 49 -8.93 -14.54 20.10
CA PRO A 49 -9.69 -15.75 20.41
C PRO A 49 -11.11 -15.45 20.88
N GLY A 50 -12.08 -16.16 20.32
CA GLY A 50 -13.50 -15.96 20.62
C GLY A 50 -14.17 -14.73 19.96
N LYS A 51 -13.41 -13.91 19.22
CA LYS A 51 -13.93 -12.72 18.51
C LYS A 51 -13.65 -12.78 17.01
N ILE A 52 -12.41 -13.06 16.61
CA ILE A 52 -12.01 -13.17 15.20
C ILE A 52 -12.04 -14.66 14.82
N GLN A 53 -12.74 -14.98 13.73
CA GLN A 53 -12.83 -16.34 13.20
C GLN A 53 -11.44 -16.83 12.75
N PRO A 54 -10.97 -18.00 13.22
CA PRO A 54 -9.72 -18.58 12.75
C PRO A 54 -9.72 -18.80 11.22
N GLY A 55 -8.62 -18.42 10.55
CA GLY A 55 -8.45 -18.58 9.10
C GLY A 55 -9.26 -17.58 8.26
N ALA A 56 -9.95 -16.62 8.86
CA ALA A 56 -10.64 -15.57 8.11
C ALA A 56 -9.64 -14.70 7.34
N THR A 57 -10.04 -14.29 6.13
CA THR A 57 -9.31 -13.33 5.29
C THR A 57 -10.24 -12.21 4.87
N SER A 58 -9.69 -11.04 4.55
CA SER A 58 -10.43 -9.90 4.04
C SER A 58 -9.63 -9.19 2.98
N ASP A 59 -10.28 -8.83 1.87
CA ASP A 59 -9.72 -8.02 0.77
C ASP A 59 -10.00 -6.52 0.96
N GLN A 60 -10.55 -6.13 2.11
CA GLN A 60 -10.81 -4.73 2.42
C GLN A 60 -9.50 -3.92 2.48
N THR A 61 -9.50 -2.76 1.82
CA THR A 61 -8.40 -1.81 1.92
C THR A 61 -8.38 -1.20 3.32
N MET A 62 -7.26 -1.33 4.01
CA MET A 62 -6.99 -0.73 5.32
C MET A 62 -5.74 0.14 5.22
N CYS A 63 -5.68 1.17 6.06
CA CYS A 63 -4.48 1.98 6.28
C CYS A 63 -3.98 1.78 7.72
N LEU A 64 -2.69 1.95 7.98
CA LEU A 64 -2.17 1.85 9.35
C LEU A 64 -2.71 2.97 10.26
N THR A 65 -3.12 4.10 9.68
CA THR A 65 -3.83 5.16 10.42
C THR A 65 -5.15 4.67 11.02
N ASP A 66 -5.78 3.64 10.45
CA ASP A 66 -7.04 3.05 10.93
C ASP A 66 -6.88 2.30 12.26
N LEU A 67 -5.66 1.97 12.65
CA LEU A 67 -5.41 1.26 13.91
C LEU A 67 -5.87 2.06 15.13
N MET A 68 -5.80 3.39 15.09
CA MET A 68 -6.24 4.22 16.22
C MET A 68 -7.74 4.09 16.48
N ALA A 69 -8.59 4.34 15.48
CA ALA A 69 -10.04 4.20 15.63
C ALA A 69 -10.46 2.74 15.89
N THR A 70 -9.76 1.78 15.28
CA THR A 70 -10.02 0.35 15.47
C THR A 70 -9.71 -0.10 16.89
N CYS A 71 -8.57 0.33 17.46
CA CYS A 71 -8.20 0.00 18.84
C CYS A 71 -9.12 0.69 19.86
N ALA A 72 -9.49 1.95 19.61
CA ALA A 72 -10.45 2.66 20.45
C ALA A 72 -11.81 1.94 20.50
N ALA A 73 -12.32 1.54 19.32
CA ALA A 73 -13.55 0.75 19.24
C ALA A 73 -13.43 -0.61 19.95
N ALA A 74 -12.30 -1.30 19.82
CA ALA A 74 -12.07 -2.58 20.50
C ALA A 74 -11.97 -2.45 22.02
N ALA A 75 -11.53 -1.28 22.51
CA ALA A 75 -11.46 -0.92 23.92
C ALA A 75 -12.75 -0.27 24.46
N GLU A 76 -13.76 -0.07 23.58
CA GLU A 76 -15.02 0.63 23.91
C GLU A 76 -14.80 2.07 24.41
N VAL A 77 -13.77 2.74 23.88
CA VAL A 77 -13.41 4.12 24.21
C VAL A 77 -13.80 5.05 23.07
N ALA A 78 -14.52 6.12 23.37
CA ALA A 78 -14.82 7.16 22.40
C ALA A 78 -13.58 8.02 22.13
N LEU A 79 -13.31 8.28 20.86
CA LEU A 79 -12.27 9.24 20.46
C LEU A 79 -12.82 10.67 20.57
N PRO A 80 -11.99 11.66 20.96
CA PRO A 80 -12.31 13.07 20.83
C PRO A 80 -12.65 13.44 19.38
N ALA A 81 -13.53 14.42 19.20
CA ALA A 81 -13.98 14.84 17.87
C ALA A 81 -12.86 15.43 16.97
N ASP A 82 -11.80 15.88 17.58
CA ASP A 82 -10.60 16.47 16.96
C ASP A 82 -9.41 15.50 16.90
N ALA A 83 -9.65 14.20 17.07
CA ALA A 83 -8.60 13.18 17.05
C ALA A 83 -8.90 12.10 15.99
N ALA A 84 -7.82 11.59 15.37
CA ALA A 84 -7.89 10.49 14.42
C ALA A 84 -8.74 10.80 13.16
N GLU A 85 -8.62 12.00 12.61
CA GLU A 85 -9.39 12.52 11.46
C GLU A 85 -9.35 11.57 10.26
N ASP A 86 -8.18 10.95 9.96
CA ASP A 86 -7.99 10.01 8.85
C ASP A 86 -8.11 8.54 9.26
N SER A 87 -8.60 8.26 10.47
CA SER A 87 -8.68 6.91 11.02
C SER A 87 -10.10 6.36 10.92
N PHE A 88 -10.26 5.25 10.23
CA PHE A 88 -11.53 4.56 10.10
C PHE A 88 -11.58 3.34 11.01
N ASN A 89 -12.71 3.10 11.66
CA ASN A 89 -12.90 1.93 12.50
C ASN A 89 -13.03 0.66 11.66
N MET A 90 -11.98 -0.14 11.61
CA MET A 90 -11.92 -1.41 10.88
C MET A 90 -12.29 -2.63 11.77
N LEU A 91 -12.74 -2.42 13.01
CA LEU A 91 -13.14 -3.52 13.89
C LEU A 91 -14.23 -4.41 13.27
N PRO A 92 -15.28 -3.88 12.61
CA PRO A 92 -16.28 -4.72 11.92
C PRO A 92 -15.68 -5.59 10.81
N VAL A 93 -14.63 -5.13 10.12
CA VAL A 93 -13.90 -5.93 9.13
C VAL A 93 -13.15 -7.07 9.80
N LEU A 94 -12.44 -6.80 10.90
CA LEU A 94 -11.70 -7.81 11.66
C LEU A 94 -12.63 -8.88 12.29
N LEU A 95 -13.86 -8.48 12.67
CA LEU A 95 -14.87 -9.37 13.22
C LEU A 95 -15.70 -10.11 12.15
N GLY A 96 -15.49 -9.77 10.85
CA GLY A 96 -16.23 -10.40 9.75
C GLY A 96 -17.69 -9.93 9.61
N THR A 97 -18.07 -8.83 10.24
CA THR A 97 -19.45 -8.28 10.22
C THR A 97 -19.64 -7.14 9.21
N GLN A 98 -18.55 -6.63 8.62
CA GLN A 98 -18.60 -5.53 7.66
C GLN A 98 -19.13 -5.99 6.30
N GLN A 99 -20.09 -5.24 5.77
CA GLN A 99 -20.61 -5.37 4.41
C GLN A 99 -20.14 -4.18 3.56
N GLY A 100 -19.35 -4.44 2.53
CA GLY A 100 -18.79 -3.40 1.65
C GLY A 100 -17.58 -2.64 2.23
N PRO A 101 -16.99 -1.72 1.46
CA PRO A 101 -15.78 -1.01 1.86
C PRO A 101 -16.04 -0.01 2.98
N VAL A 102 -15.11 0.07 3.93
CA VAL A 102 -15.10 1.09 5.00
C VAL A 102 -14.38 2.35 4.51
N ARG A 103 -13.30 2.17 3.74
CA ARG A 103 -12.55 3.27 3.11
C ARG A 103 -12.88 3.36 1.63
N GLU A 104 -13.15 4.57 1.15
CA GLU A 104 -13.28 4.82 -0.29
C GLU A 104 -11.92 4.87 -0.98
N PHE A 105 -10.92 5.47 -0.34
CA PHE A 105 -9.56 5.63 -0.87
C PHE A 105 -8.50 5.61 0.22
N THR A 106 -7.25 5.44 -0.19
CA THR A 106 -6.06 5.68 0.64
C THR A 106 -5.12 6.66 -0.06
N LEU A 107 -4.55 7.58 0.72
CA LEU A 107 -3.50 8.49 0.28
C LEU A 107 -2.15 8.00 0.76
N HIS A 108 -1.16 8.12 -0.10
CA HIS A 108 0.24 7.82 0.20
C HIS A 108 1.09 9.03 -0.11
N GLN A 109 2.05 9.32 0.76
CA GLN A 109 3.01 10.40 0.57
C GLN A 109 4.41 9.89 0.88
N THR A 110 5.35 10.21 0.00
CA THR A 110 6.77 9.92 0.23
C THR A 110 7.44 11.05 1.01
N ILE A 111 8.68 10.82 1.46
CA ILE A 111 9.48 11.85 2.12
C ILE A 111 9.76 13.08 1.21
N SER A 112 9.70 12.90 -0.11
CA SER A 112 9.82 13.99 -1.09
C SER A 112 8.48 14.66 -1.41
N LEU A 113 7.44 14.41 -0.61
CA LEU A 113 6.08 14.94 -0.74
C LEU A 113 5.37 14.51 -2.05
N ALA A 114 5.87 13.49 -2.73
CA ALA A 114 5.19 12.91 -3.88
C ALA A 114 3.96 12.14 -3.42
N LEU A 115 2.82 12.37 -4.07
CA LEU A 115 1.52 11.83 -3.67
C LEU A 115 1.08 10.70 -4.58
N ALA A 116 0.33 9.77 -3.99
CA ALA A 116 -0.44 8.76 -4.70
C ALA A 116 -1.77 8.53 -4.01
N ILE A 117 -2.79 8.18 -4.79
CA ILE A 117 -4.11 7.80 -4.29
C ILE A 117 -4.46 6.41 -4.84
N ARG A 118 -5.05 5.58 -3.98
CA ARG A 118 -5.68 4.32 -4.38
C ARG A 118 -7.17 4.37 -4.08
N GLN A 119 -7.99 4.03 -5.07
CA GLN A 119 -9.42 3.87 -4.93
C GLN A 119 -9.86 2.58 -5.64
N GLY A 120 -10.36 1.64 -4.86
CA GLY A 120 -10.70 0.31 -5.38
C GLY A 120 -9.49 -0.38 -6.04
N ASP A 121 -9.65 -0.74 -7.31
CA ASP A 121 -8.60 -1.39 -8.11
C ASP A 121 -7.63 -0.40 -8.75
N TRP A 122 -7.93 0.89 -8.72
CA TRP A 122 -7.12 1.92 -9.37
C TRP A 122 -6.17 2.60 -8.41
N LYS A 123 -4.99 2.92 -8.95
CA LYS A 123 -3.97 3.70 -8.25
C LYS A 123 -3.36 4.73 -9.17
N TYR A 124 -3.43 5.98 -8.75
CA TYR A 124 -2.86 7.13 -9.44
C TYR A 124 -1.69 7.71 -8.64
N LEU A 125 -0.60 7.99 -9.33
CA LEU A 125 0.56 8.72 -8.81
C LEU A 125 0.66 10.04 -9.57
N ASP A 126 0.66 11.18 -8.88
CA ASP A 126 0.73 12.51 -9.49
C ASP A 126 2.16 12.94 -9.86
N HIS A 127 3.05 11.97 -10.05
CA HIS A 127 4.46 12.17 -10.34
C HIS A 127 5.04 11.05 -11.21
N LYS A 128 6.23 11.31 -11.77
CA LYS A 128 7.05 10.31 -12.49
C LYS A 128 7.92 9.52 -11.52
N GLY A 129 8.25 8.29 -11.89
CA GLY A 129 9.12 7.42 -11.10
C GLY A 129 8.48 6.97 -9.80
N SER A 130 9.29 6.59 -8.83
CA SER A 130 8.81 5.97 -7.58
C SER A 130 8.33 6.97 -6.52
N GLY A 131 8.65 8.25 -6.68
CA GLY A 131 8.44 9.26 -5.63
C GLY A 131 9.47 9.21 -4.50
N GLY A 132 10.33 8.20 -4.44
CA GLY A 132 11.32 8.03 -3.36
C GLY A 132 12.68 7.55 -3.87
N ASN A 133 12.84 6.27 -4.15
CA ASN A 133 14.10 5.71 -4.60
C ASN A 133 14.42 6.09 -6.06
N ASN A 134 15.70 6.24 -6.36
CA ASN A 134 16.13 6.51 -7.73
C ASN A 134 16.70 5.24 -8.38
N TYR A 135 15.87 4.54 -9.14
CA TYR A 135 16.21 3.29 -9.82
C TYR A 135 17.19 3.46 -11.00
N GLN A 136 17.31 4.67 -11.55
CA GLN A 136 18.21 4.95 -12.67
C GLN A 136 19.64 5.25 -12.19
N LYS A 137 19.77 6.01 -11.08
CA LYS A 137 21.08 6.44 -10.56
C LYS A 137 21.68 5.44 -9.54
N ASN A 138 20.85 4.71 -8.82
CA ASN A 138 21.31 3.76 -7.83
C ASN A 138 21.59 2.39 -8.47
N LYS A 139 22.86 2.06 -8.68
CA LYS A 139 23.28 0.79 -9.29
C LYS A 139 22.75 -0.46 -8.58
N ARG A 140 22.46 -0.38 -7.27
CA ARG A 140 21.88 -1.51 -6.51
C ARG A 140 20.41 -1.73 -6.86
N LEU A 141 19.71 -0.67 -7.23
CA LEU A 141 18.28 -0.70 -7.59
C LEU A 141 18.04 -0.91 -9.08
N ALA A 142 19.01 -0.61 -9.93
CA ALA A 142 18.87 -0.74 -11.37
C ALA A 142 18.35 -2.13 -11.84
N PRO A 143 18.76 -3.27 -11.25
CA PRO A 143 18.21 -4.57 -11.61
C PRO A 143 16.74 -4.78 -11.23
N LEU A 144 16.17 -3.89 -10.43
CA LEU A 144 14.77 -3.91 -9.99
C LEU A 144 13.92 -2.90 -10.78
N ALA A 145 14.53 -2.13 -11.66
CA ALA A 145 13.83 -1.13 -12.46
C ALA A 145 12.84 -1.80 -13.42
N VAL A 146 11.64 -1.23 -13.47
CA VAL A 146 10.61 -1.56 -14.49
C VAL A 146 10.58 -0.41 -15.49
N ALA A 147 10.59 -0.75 -16.78
CA ALA A 147 10.55 0.23 -17.85
C ALA A 147 9.24 1.03 -17.81
N GLU A 148 9.34 2.35 -17.99
CA GLU A 148 8.16 3.21 -18.11
C GLU A 148 7.54 3.05 -19.49
N THR A 149 6.24 2.76 -19.55
CA THR A 149 5.50 2.51 -20.80
C THR A 149 4.93 3.79 -21.44
N VAL A 150 4.81 4.87 -20.65
CA VAL A 150 4.33 6.19 -21.11
C VAL A 150 5.26 7.30 -20.61
N PRO A 151 6.50 7.42 -21.12
CA PRO A 151 7.54 8.26 -20.53
C PRO A 151 7.22 9.76 -20.53
N ASN A 152 6.29 10.19 -21.38
CA ASN A 152 5.89 11.60 -21.49
C ASN A 152 4.73 11.97 -20.58
N ALA A 153 4.02 11.00 -19.98
CA ALA A 153 2.95 11.29 -19.03
C ALA A 153 3.50 12.02 -17.80
N PRO A 154 2.77 13.00 -17.26
CA PRO A 154 3.18 13.71 -16.03
C PRO A 154 3.01 12.84 -14.78
N GLY A 155 2.12 11.84 -14.81
CA GLY A 155 1.80 10.93 -13.73
C GLY A 155 1.72 9.48 -14.18
N GLN A 156 1.27 8.62 -13.29
CA GLN A 156 1.13 7.19 -13.53
C GLN A 156 -0.25 6.71 -13.07
N LEU A 157 -0.87 5.83 -13.84
CA LEU A 157 -2.13 5.19 -13.48
C LEU A 157 -2.01 3.67 -13.65
N TYR A 158 -2.42 2.91 -12.65
CA TYR A 158 -2.35 1.45 -12.65
C TYR A 158 -3.69 0.84 -12.23
N ASN A 159 -4.01 -0.33 -12.80
CA ASN A 159 -5.09 -1.18 -12.31
C ASN A 159 -4.48 -2.34 -11.52
N LEU A 160 -4.48 -2.24 -10.20
CA LEU A 160 -3.79 -3.19 -9.31
C LEU A 160 -4.36 -4.60 -9.32
N LYS A 161 -5.61 -4.78 -9.76
CA LYS A 161 -6.23 -6.10 -9.88
C LYS A 161 -5.67 -6.87 -11.09
N ARG A 162 -5.39 -6.15 -12.19
CA ARG A 162 -4.87 -6.74 -13.43
C ARG A 162 -3.36 -6.74 -13.48
N ASP A 163 -2.75 -5.73 -12.87
CA ASP A 163 -1.31 -5.47 -12.87
C ASP A 163 -0.83 -5.12 -11.45
N PRO A 164 -0.76 -6.09 -10.53
CA PRO A 164 -0.28 -5.86 -9.16
C PRO A 164 1.20 -5.45 -9.11
N GLY A 165 1.94 -5.67 -10.18
CA GLY A 165 3.33 -5.27 -10.33
C GLY A 165 3.54 -3.86 -10.86
N GLU A 166 2.47 -3.13 -11.16
CA GLU A 166 2.52 -1.76 -11.67
C GLU A 166 3.49 -1.61 -12.86
N THR A 167 3.35 -2.53 -13.84
CA THR A 167 4.26 -2.65 -14.99
C THR A 167 3.81 -1.86 -16.20
N THR A 168 2.51 -1.57 -16.31
CA THR A 168 1.92 -0.88 -17.46
C THR A 168 1.21 0.38 -17.02
N ASN A 169 1.78 1.54 -17.35
CA ASN A 169 1.18 2.83 -17.05
C ASN A 169 -0.01 3.09 -18.01
N LEU A 170 -1.20 3.21 -17.45
CA LEU A 170 -2.48 3.40 -18.17
C LEU A 170 -2.89 4.88 -18.25
N TYR A 171 -2.06 5.81 -17.83
CA TYR A 171 -2.36 7.25 -17.74
C TYR A 171 -2.99 7.82 -19.03
N ALA A 172 -2.41 7.48 -20.19
CA ALA A 172 -2.90 7.99 -21.48
C ALA A 172 -4.14 7.26 -22.00
N GLN A 173 -4.46 6.08 -21.45
CA GLN A 173 -5.57 5.24 -21.89
C GLN A 173 -6.88 5.51 -21.14
N HIS A 174 -6.77 6.06 -19.92
CA HIS A 174 -7.90 6.29 -19.03
C HIS A 174 -7.88 7.73 -18.44
N PRO A 175 -7.98 8.77 -19.31
CA PRO A 175 -8.01 10.16 -18.84
C PRO A 175 -9.23 10.47 -17.97
N GLU A 176 -10.29 9.69 -18.08
CA GLU A 176 -11.52 9.82 -17.26
C GLU A 176 -11.30 9.39 -15.79
N ILE A 177 -10.19 8.71 -15.48
CA ILE A 177 -9.86 8.25 -14.13
C ILE A 177 -8.81 9.15 -13.49
N VAL A 178 -7.97 9.82 -14.30
CA VAL A 178 -6.95 10.77 -13.87
C VAL A 178 -7.59 12.11 -13.47
#